data_64921f2497e69a17c5da959b76e623d9
#
_entry.id   64921f2497e69a17c5da959b76e623d9
#
_cell.length_a   1.000
_cell.length_b   1.000
_cell.length_c   1.000
_cell.angle_alpha   90.00
_cell.angle_beta   90.00
_cell.angle_gamma   90.00
#
_symmetry.space_group_name_H-M   'P 1'
#
loop_
_entity.id
_entity.type
_entity.pdbx_description
1 polymer ?
#
loop_
_entity_poly.entity_id
_entity_poly.type
_entity_poly.pdbx_seq_one_letter_code
_entity_poly.pdbx_strand_id
1 'polypeptide(L)'
;MFFKKGLLIKWLILIVIISVASVVAFNSRGTIGVEKVQPGKKNIVFIMKMKSGEYWDTVKMGAAAAANEFEVNVTFGGTDTQEDVDGQINLVDLSVANKADALVLAASDYKKLKPTVERIYDSKLPTILIDSEVDTNKFDCFIGSDNKAAGRQAGEKLVWLVGAKAKIIVLSFDMDNKSSIERENGLYEVLNKQKDVEIAAVGRVNSSIEAAGLLVGQLLEDNKSIDGIIALDSIGSIAAAEALSNRKLAGKVKLIAFDSTKEEIEMLDTGIIQAMVVQNPFTIGYMGVKNAVECMNGKPVEKYNYTETKVIDATNMYLQENQKLLFPFAN
;
A
#
# COMPACT_ATOMS: atom_id res chain seq x y z
N MET A 1 -47.48 -27.32 33.37
CA MET A 1 -47.35 -27.10 31.92
C MET A 1 -46.60 -25.78 31.55
N PHE A 2 -46.36 -24.87 32.46
CA PHE A 2 -45.75 -23.55 32.21
C PHE A 2 -44.20 -23.53 32.21
N PHE A 3 -43.55 -24.50 32.82
CA PHE A 3 -42.05 -24.53 32.96
C PHE A 3 -41.32 -24.91 31.67
N LYS A 4 -41.91 -25.67 30.77
CA LYS A 4 -41.27 -26.04 29.47
C LYS A 4 -41.27 -24.95 28.42
N LYS A 5 -42.23 -24.00 28.44
CA LYS A 5 -42.27 -22.90 27.47
C LYS A 5 -41.15 -21.87 27.70
N GLY A 6 -40.80 -21.57 28.96
CA GLY A 6 -39.73 -20.61 29.26
C GLY A 6 -38.31 -21.08 28.85
N LEU A 7 -38.11 -22.41 28.91
CA LEU A 7 -36.82 -22.99 28.50
C LEU A 7 -36.64 -22.98 26.97
N LEU A 8 -37.73 -23.25 26.23
CA LEU A 8 -37.70 -23.19 24.75
C LEU A 8 -37.45 -21.78 24.23
N ILE A 9 -38.05 -20.76 24.86
CA ILE A 9 -37.84 -19.34 24.48
C ILE A 9 -36.38 -18.92 24.75
N LYS A 10 -35.77 -19.33 25.85
CA LYS A 10 -34.37 -19.08 26.15
C LYS A 10 -33.40 -19.71 25.12
N TRP A 11 -33.69 -20.92 24.69
CA TRP A 11 -32.90 -21.59 23.64
C TRP A 11 -33.07 -20.95 22.27
N LEU A 12 -34.27 -20.50 21.92
CA LEU A 12 -34.52 -19.75 20.69
C LEU A 12 -33.78 -18.40 20.68
N ILE A 13 -33.80 -17.67 21.80
CA ILE A 13 -33.06 -16.40 21.93
C ILE A 13 -31.55 -16.65 21.84
N LEU A 14 -31.03 -17.71 22.44
CA LEU A 14 -29.61 -18.07 22.37
C LEU A 14 -29.17 -18.43 20.94
N ILE A 15 -30.00 -19.17 20.20
CA ILE A 15 -29.74 -19.51 18.79
C ILE A 15 -29.75 -18.26 17.91
N VAL A 16 -30.69 -17.33 18.14
CA VAL A 16 -30.73 -16.06 17.42
C VAL A 16 -29.50 -15.19 17.74
N ILE A 17 -29.08 -15.12 19.00
CA ILE A 17 -27.86 -14.38 19.40
C ILE A 17 -26.61 -15.02 18.78
N ILE A 18 -26.50 -16.34 18.75
CA ILE A 18 -25.37 -17.05 18.14
C ILE A 18 -25.38 -16.84 16.61
N SER A 19 -26.54 -16.88 15.96
CA SER A 19 -26.65 -16.62 14.51
C SER A 19 -26.32 -15.16 14.15
N VAL A 20 -26.76 -14.19 14.95
CA VAL A 20 -26.42 -12.77 14.77
C VAL A 20 -24.93 -12.54 15.05
N ALA A 21 -24.36 -13.13 16.09
CA ALA A 21 -22.94 -13.04 16.38
C ALA A 21 -22.08 -13.71 15.28
N SER A 22 -22.56 -14.80 14.68
CA SER A 22 -21.87 -15.45 13.55
C SER A 22 -21.93 -14.60 12.29
N VAL A 23 -23.04 -13.92 12.01
CA VAL A 23 -23.19 -13.00 10.88
C VAL A 23 -22.33 -11.74 11.09
N VAL A 24 -22.28 -11.21 12.31
CA VAL A 24 -21.40 -10.05 12.63
C VAL A 24 -19.93 -10.44 12.58
N ALA A 25 -19.54 -11.59 13.07
CA ALA A 25 -18.16 -12.10 12.99
C ALA A 25 -17.75 -12.48 11.55
N PHE A 26 -18.70 -12.85 10.69
CA PHE A 26 -18.46 -13.12 9.27
C PHE A 26 -18.31 -11.81 8.47
N ASN A 27 -19.01 -10.73 8.86
CA ASN A 27 -18.90 -9.41 8.23
C ASN A 27 -17.67 -8.60 8.64
N SER A 28 -16.93 -9.02 9.68
CA SER A 28 -15.71 -8.31 10.12
C SER A 28 -14.44 -8.78 9.42
N ARG A 29 -14.52 -9.77 8.51
CA ARG A 29 -13.37 -10.28 7.75
C ARG A 29 -13.42 -9.83 6.31
N GLY A 30 -12.96 -8.62 6.05
CA GLY A 30 -12.82 -8.04 4.71
C GLY A 30 -14.16 -7.74 4.01
N THR A 31 -14.37 -6.51 3.59
CA THR A 31 -15.58 -6.11 2.84
C THR A 31 -15.26 -5.98 1.38
N ILE A 32 -15.92 -6.76 0.53
CA ILE A 32 -16.01 -6.49 -0.90
C ILE A 32 -17.10 -5.41 -1.06
N GLY A 33 -16.69 -4.19 -1.42
CA GLY A 33 -17.64 -3.11 -1.75
C GLY A 33 -18.28 -3.41 -3.10
N VAL A 34 -19.54 -3.84 -3.11
CA VAL A 34 -20.29 -4.08 -4.35
C VAL A 34 -20.78 -2.72 -4.86
N GLU A 35 -20.03 -2.04 -5.73
CA GLU A 35 -20.62 -1.08 -6.65
C GLU A 35 -21.63 -1.83 -7.54
N LYS A 36 -22.70 -1.14 -8.00
CA LYS A 36 -23.78 -1.78 -8.78
C LYS A 36 -23.19 -2.49 -10.01
N VAL A 37 -22.99 -3.80 -9.93
CA VAL A 37 -22.56 -4.64 -11.04
C VAL A 37 -23.61 -4.54 -12.14
N GLN A 38 -23.23 -4.04 -13.31
CA GLN A 38 -24.12 -3.94 -14.47
C GLN A 38 -24.23 -5.33 -15.10
N PRO A 39 -25.44 -5.89 -15.26
CA PRO A 39 -25.62 -7.19 -15.86
C PRO A 39 -25.05 -7.23 -17.28
N GLY A 40 -24.38 -8.33 -17.62
CA GLY A 40 -23.82 -8.56 -18.96
C GLY A 40 -22.44 -8.02 -19.24
N LYS A 41 -21.86 -7.19 -18.33
CA LYS A 41 -20.46 -6.77 -18.41
C LYS A 41 -19.54 -7.75 -17.68
N LYS A 42 -18.30 -7.85 -18.16
CA LYS A 42 -17.23 -8.58 -17.48
C LYS A 42 -16.94 -7.97 -16.11
N ASN A 43 -16.66 -8.80 -15.11
CA ASN A 43 -16.39 -8.38 -13.75
C ASN A 43 -14.94 -8.66 -13.35
N ILE A 44 -14.18 -7.60 -13.10
CA ILE A 44 -12.82 -7.65 -12.56
C ILE A 44 -12.90 -7.50 -11.04
N VAL A 45 -12.35 -8.45 -10.29
CA VAL A 45 -12.19 -8.29 -8.85
C VAL A 45 -10.82 -7.66 -8.57
N PHE A 46 -10.82 -6.57 -7.82
CA PHE A 46 -9.67 -5.73 -7.56
C PHE A 46 -9.37 -5.73 -6.05
N ILE A 47 -8.40 -6.51 -5.61
CA ILE A 47 -8.06 -6.70 -4.20
C ILE A 47 -6.81 -5.88 -3.87
N MET A 48 -6.99 -4.94 -2.93
CA MET A 48 -5.92 -4.08 -2.41
C MET A 48 -5.41 -4.60 -1.06
N LYS A 49 -4.26 -4.08 -0.61
CA LYS A 49 -3.73 -4.40 0.74
C LYS A 49 -4.65 -3.86 1.84
N MET A 50 -5.23 -2.68 1.61
CA MET A 50 -6.18 -2.04 2.52
C MET A 50 -7.41 -1.54 1.76
N LYS A 51 -8.58 -1.55 2.42
CA LYS A 51 -9.85 -1.09 1.83
C LYS A 51 -9.94 0.44 1.72
N SER A 52 -9.11 1.18 2.45
CA SER A 52 -9.12 2.63 2.55
C SER A 52 -7.69 3.19 2.73
N GLY A 53 -7.55 4.49 2.55
CA GLY A 53 -6.30 5.24 2.62
C GLY A 53 -6.06 6.01 1.31
N GLU A 54 -5.45 7.21 1.37
CA GLU A 54 -5.33 8.12 0.23
C GLU A 54 -4.63 7.47 -0.99
N TYR A 55 -3.58 6.67 -0.74
CA TYR A 55 -2.92 5.89 -1.78
C TYR A 55 -3.90 4.94 -2.49
N TRP A 56 -4.63 4.11 -1.70
CA TRP A 56 -5.56 3.13 -2.24
C TRP A 56 -6.79 3.78 -2.87
N ASP A 57 -7.24 4.91 -2.36
CA ASP A 57 -8.33 5.67 -2.97
C ASP A 57 -7.92 6.22 -4.34
N THR A 58 -6.67 6.66 -4.49
CA THR A 58 -6.11 7.07 -5.79
C THR A 58 -5.96 5.90 -6.76
N VAL A 59 -5.54 4.72 -6.28
CA VAL A 59 -5.51 3.47 -7.07
C VAL A 59 -6.92 3.11 -7.56
N LYS A 60 -7.95 3.15 -6.68
CA LYS A 60 -9.35 2.91 -7.04
C LYS A 60 -9.84 3.86 -8.13
N MET A 61 -9.49 5.14 -8.02
CA MET A 61 -9.92 6.14 -9.01
C MET A 61 -9.32 5.86 -10.38
N GLY A 62 -8.05 5.44 -10.46
CA GLY A 62 -7.44 4.98 -11.70
C GLY A 62 -8.13 3.75 -12.27
N ALA A 63 -8.41 2.76 -11.42
CA ALA A 63 -9.14 1.56 -11.80
C ALA A 63 -10.57 1.87 -12.28
N ALA A 64 -11.29 2.77 -11.61
CA ALA A 64 -12.63 3.21 -12.01
C ALA A 64 -12.63 3.96 -13.35
N ALA A 65 -11.62 4.80 -13.61
CA ALA A 65 -11.46 5.46 -14.90
C ALA A 65 -11.30 4.44 -16.04
N ALA A 66 -10.43 3.44 -15.86
CA ALA A 66 -10.27 2.35 -16.83
C ALA A 66 -11.54 1.50 -16.96
N ALA A 67 -12.24 1.21 -15.86
CA ALA A 67 -13.51 0.46 -15.88
C ALA A 67 -14.57 1.16 -16.75
N ASN A 68 -14.67 2.48 -16.65
CA ASN A 68 -15.57 3.27 -17.48
C ASN A 68 -15.14 3.27 -18.95
N GLU A 69 -13.85 3.42 -19.24
CA GLU A 69 -13.32 3.45 -20.60
C GLU A 69 -13.49 2.11 -21.32
N PHE A 70 -13.24 1.00 -20.63
CA PHE A 70 -13.32 -0.36 -21.19
C PHE A 70 -14.67 -1.04 -20.99
N GLU A 71 -15.65 -0.35 -20.42
CA GLU A 71 -17.03 -0.82 -20.19
C GLU A 71 -17.09 -2.13 -19.38
N VAL A 72 -16.27 -2.28 -18.36
CA VAL A 72 -16.26 -3.44 -17.44
C VAL A 72 -16.75 -3.05 -16.05
N ASN A 73 -17.14 -4.04 -15.25
CA ASN A 73 -17.39 -3.86 -13.83
C ASN A 73 -16.07 -4.08 -13.07
N VAL A 74 -15.85 -3.28 -12.02
CA VAL A 74 -14.77 -3.51 -11.05
C VAL A 74 -15.38 -3.63 -9.67
N THR A 75 -15.09 -4.74 -9.00
CA THR A 75 -15.50 -4.97 -7.60
C THR A 75 -14.27 -4.84 -6.71
N PHE A 76 -14.26 -3.83 -5.83
CA PHE A 76 -13.13 -3.56 -4.96
C PHE A 76 -13.22 -4.35 -3.65
N GLY A 77 -12.07 -4.86 -3.21
CA GLY A 77 -11.87 -5.50 -1.91
C GLY A 77 -10.56 -5.09 -1.27
N GLY A 78 -10.48 -5.25 0.04
CA GLY A 78 -9.28 -5.00 0.84
C GLY A 78 -9.56 -5.27 2.30
N THR A 79 -8.50 -5.42 3.09
CA THR A 79 -8.55 -5.63 4.54
C THR A 79 -8.54 -4.31 5.30
N ASP A 80 -8.76 -4.33 6.60
CA ASP A 80 -8.67 -3.12 7.43
C ASP A 80 -7.23 -2.67 7.63
N THR A 81 -6.31 -3.64 7.72
CA THR A 81 -4.86 -3.42 7.88
C THR A 81 -4.09 -4.31 6.93
N GLN A 82 -2.86 -3.93 6.55
CA GLN A 82 -2.03 -4.74 5.64
C GLN A 82 -1.60 -6.08 6.26
N GLU A 83 -1.57 -6.17 7.59
CA GLU A 83 -1.17 -7.35 8.36
C GLU A 83 -2.21 -8.48 8.30
N ASP A 84 -3.46 -8.21 7.91
CA ASP A 84 -4.51 -9.23 7.77
C ASP A 84 -4.36 -10.01 6.45
N VAL A 85 -3.26 -10.75 6.34
CA VAL A 85 -2.95 -11.57 5.16
C VAL A 85 -3.99 -12.67 4.94
N ASP A 86 -4.48 -13.30 6.01
CA ASP A 86 -5.50 -14.34 5.94
C ASP A 86 -6.84 -13.78 5.45
N GLY A 87 -7.20 -12.57 5.88
CA GLY A 87 -8.35 -11.84 5.36
C GLY A 87 -8.20 -11.56 3.86
N GLN A 88 -7.01 -11.17 3.40
CA GLN A 88 -6.75 -10.94 1.98
C GLN A 88 -6.85 -12.24 1.17
N ILE A 89 -6.31 -13.37 1.67
CA ILE A 89 -6.44 -14.69 1.04
C ILE A 89 -7.93 -15.05 0.89
N ASN A 90 -8.73 -14.87 1.94
CA ASN A 90 -10.17 -15.14 1.89
C ASN A 90 -10.89 -14.27 0.83
N LEU A 91 -10.54 -12.99 0.70
CA LEU A 91 -11.11 -12.12 -0.34
C LEU A 91 -10.76 -12.61 -1.75
N VAL A 92 -9.52 -13.06 -1.97
CA VAL A 92 -9.09 -13.66 -3.24
C VAL A 92 -9.88 -14.93 -3.53
N ASP A 93 -10.09 -15.81 -2.56
CA ASP A 93 -10.85 -17.05 -2.70
C ASP A 93 -12.33 -16.77 -3.03
N LEU A 94 -12.93 -15.78 -2.38
CA LEU A 94 -14.29 -15.33 -2.66
C LEU A 94 -14.44 -14.79 -4.09
N SER A 95 -13.40 -14.18 -4.65
CA SER A 95 -13.42 -13.66 -6.02
C SER A 95 -13.65 -14.78 -7.04
N VAL A 96 -12.99 -15.92 -6.85
CA VAL A 96 -13.18 -17.11 -7.71
C VAL A 96 -14.56 -17.73 -7.51
N ALA A 97 -15.00 -17.87 -6.25
CA ALA A 97 -16.32 -18.40 -5.94
C ALA A 97 -17.45 -17.56 -6.58
N ASN A 98 -17.26 -16.24 -6.66
CA ASN A 98 -18.19 -15.29 -7.27
C ASN A 98 -18.01 -15.14 -8.81
N LYS A 99 -17.24 -16.05 -9.44
CA LYS A 99 -17.03 -16.09 -10.90
C LYS A 99 -16.51 -14.76 -11.47
N ALA A 100 -15.44 -14.21 -10.87
CA ALA A 100 -14.69 -13.12 -11.48
C ALA A 100 -14.20 -13.50 -12.87
N ASP A 101 -14.17 -12.55 -13.80
CA ASP A 101 -13.58 -12.74 -15.14
C ASP A 101 -12.05 -12.47 -15.14
N ALA A 102 -11.56 -11.69 -14.16
CA ALA A 102 -10.14 -11.45 -13.89
C ALA A 102 -9.90 -11.04 -12.44
N LEU A 103 -8.69 -11.27 -11.95
CA LEU A 103 -8.20 -10.80 -10.65
C LEU A 103 -7.11 -9.75 -10.85
N VAL A 104 -7.26 -8.60 -10.17
CA VAL A 104 -6.18 -7.63 -9.94
C VAL A 104 -5.86 -7.65 -8.45
N LEU A 105 -4.60 -7.86 -8.08
CA LEU A 105 -4.18 -8.08 -6.69
C LEU A 105 -2.94 -7.26 -6.33
N ALA A 106 -3.05 -6.46 -5.27
CA ALA A 106 -1.90 -5.91 -4.55
C ALA A 106 -1.58 -6.79 -3.35
N ALA A 107 -0.54 -7.60 -3.43
CA ALA A 107 -0.24 -8.60 -2.40
C ALA A 107 0.30 -7.97 -1.10
N SER A 108 -0.31 -8.31 0.04
CA SER A 108 0.17 -7.89 1.37
C SER A 108 1.42 -8.65 1.80
N ASP A 109 1.59 -9.89 1.41
CA ASP A 109 2.72 -10.74 1.78
C ASP A 109 3.29 -11.45 0.54
N TYR A 110 4.61 -11.38 0.36
CA TYR A 110 5.31 -11.90 -0.80
C TYR A 110 5.26 -13.44 -0.90
N LYS A 111 5.29 -14.13 0.26
CA LYS A 111 5.38 -15.60 0.33
C LYS A 111 4.05 -16.27 0.62
N LYS A 112 3.28 -15.74 1.58
CA LYS A 112 2.04 -16.39 2.05
C LYS A 112 0.95 -16.41 0.98
N LEU A 113 0.92 -15.41 0.08
CA LEU A 113 -0.04 -15.37 -1.04
C LEU A 113 0.33 -16.28 -2.21
N LYS A 114 1.57 -16.81 -2.26
CA LYS A 114 2.03 -17.67 -3.37
C LYS A 114 1.09 -18.83 -3.68
N PRO A 115 0.70 -19.71 -2.73
CA PRO A 115 -0.16 -20.85 -3.05
C PRO A 115 -1.52 -20.42 -3.62
N THR A 116 -2.06 -19.31 -3.11
CA THR A 116 -3.35 -18.77 -3.55
C THR A 116 -3.25 -18.23 -4.98
N VAL A 117 -2.24 -17.41 -5.27
CA VAL A 117 -2.02 -16.84 -6.61
C VAL A 117 -1.76 -17.94 -7.64
N GLU A 118 -0.92 -18.93 -7.31
CA GLU A 118 -0.65 -20.05 -8.20
C GLU A 118 -1.89 -20.88 -8.52
N ARG A 119 -2.71 -21.17 -7.53
CA ARG A 119 -3.98 -21.89 -7.69
C ARG A 119 -4.96 -21.12 -8.59
N ILE A 120 -5.07 -19.81 -8.41
CA ILE A 120 -5.91 -18.94 -9.22
C ILE A 120 -5.44 -18.94 -10.69
N TYR A 121 -4.16 -18.72 -10.90
CA TYR A 121 -3.56 -18.71 -12.23
C TYR A 121 -3.73 -20.05 -12.95
N ASP A 122 -3.54 -21.17 -12.24
CA ASP A 122 -3.71 -22.52 -12.79
C ASP A 122 -5.18 -22.79 -13.19
N SER A 123 -6.15 -22.12 -12.59
CA SER A 123 -7.56 -22.15 -13.00
C SER A 123 -7.86 -21.37 -14.30
N LYS A 124 -6.83 -20.73 -14.89
CA LYS A 124 -6.92 -19.91 -16.12
C LYS A 124 -7.67 -18.59 -15.93
N LEU A 125 -7.81 -18.12 -14.70
CA LEU A 125 -8.31 -16.78 -14.43
C LEU A 125 -7.18 -15.78 -14.71
N PRO A 126 -7.36 -14.79 -15.59
CA PRO A 126 -6.40 -13.70 -15.77
C PRO A 126 -6.03 -13.07 -14.43
N THR A 127 -4.73 -13.05 -14.12
CA THR A 127 -4.19 -12.66 -12.82
C THR A 127 -3.16 -11.56 -12.98
N ILE A 128 -3.53 -10.34 -12.58
CA ILE A 128 -2.70 -9.15 -12.66
C ILE A 128 -2.24 -8.80 -11.24
N LEU A 129 -0.93 -8.69 -11.05
CA LEU A 129 -0.36 -8.18 -9.80
C LEU A 129 -0.11 -6.69 -9.94
N ILE A 130 -0.40 -5.93 -8.89
CA ILE A 130 -0.12 -4.49 -8.83
C ILE A 130 0.60 -4.13 -7.53
N ASP A 131 1.32 -2.99 -7.52
CA ASP A 131 1.99 -2.42 -6.35
C ASP A 131 3.06 -3.33 -5.71
N SER A 132 2.72 -4.57 -5.37
CA SER A 132 3.63 -5.53 -4.74
C SER A 132 3.45 -6.93 -5.34
N GLU A 133 4.58 -7.59 -5.60
CA GLU A 133 4.64 -8.92 -6.22
C GLU A 133 4.40 -10.05 -5.20
N VAL A 134 4.28 -11.27 -5.73
CA VAL A 134 4.27 -12.55 -5.01
C VAL A 134 5.44 -13.41 -5.51
N ASP A 135 5.99 -14.27 -4.66
CA ASP A 135 7.12 -15.18 -4.96
C ASP A 135 6.74 -16.28 -5.95
N THR A 136 6.29 -15.91 -7.13
CA THR A 136 5.91 -16.83 -8.20
C THR A 136 6.02 -16.16 -9.56
N ASN A 137 6.11 -16.96 -10.62
CA ASN A 137 6.00 -16.48 -12.01
C ASN A 137 4.60 -16.73 -12.60
N LYS A 138 3.67 -17.28 -11.80
CA LYS A 138 2.30 -17.60 -12.22
C LYS A 138 1.38 -16.38 -12.05
N PHE A 139 1.52 -15.43 -12.94
CA PHE A 139 0.64 -14.27 -13.14
C PHE A 139 0.84 -13.78 -14.58
N ASP A 140 -0.11 -13.04 -15.12
CA ASP A 140 -0.02 -12.55 -16.49
C ASP A 140 0.85 -11.30 -16.57
N CYS A 141 0.68 -10.35 -15.64
CA CYS A 141 1.35 -9.06 -15.66
C CYS A 141 1.53 -8.53 -14.25
N PHE A 142 2.62 -7.78 -14.02
CA PHE A 142 2.85 -6.95 -12.84
C PHE A 142 2.88 -5.47 -13.25
N ILE A 143 2.21 -4.61 -12.50
CA ILE A 143 2.25 -3.15 -12.63
C ILE A 143 2.58 -2.53 -11.27
N GLY A 144 3.64 -1.76 -11.19
CA GLY A 144 4.06 -1.11 -9.94
C GLY A 144 5.22 -0.17 -10.14
N SER A 145 5.70 0.43 -9.08
CA SER A 145 6.91 1.24 -9.10
C SER A 145 8.16 0.36 -9.16
N ASP A 146 9.25 0.84 -9.78
CA ASP A 146 10.59 0.28 -9.53
C ASP A 146 11.00 0.66 -8.10
N ASN A 147 10.58 -0.19 -7.14
CA ASN A 147 10.79 0.07 -5.72
C ASN A 147 12.29 0.11 -5.34
N LYS A 148 13.12 -0.64 -6.06
CA LYS A 148 14.57 -0.61 -5.84
C LYS A 148 15.18 0.71 -6.30
N ALA A 149 14.77 1.22 -7.47
CA ALA A 149 15.17 2.55 -7.93
C ALA A 149 14.66 3.65 -6.99
N ALA A 150 13.41 3.53 -6.52
CA ALA A 150 12.82 4.46 -5.57
C ALA A 150 13.59 4.52 -4.23
N GLY A 151 14.02 3.36 -3.71
CA GLY A 151 14.88 3.29 -2.52
C GLY A 151 16.25 3.96 -2.75
N ARG A 152 16.86 3.77 -3.95
CA ARG A 152 18.09 4.49 -4.32
C ARG A 152 17.87 6.00 -4.35
N GLN A 153 16.79 6.48 -4.99
CA GLN A 153 16.45 7.90 -5.05
C GLN A 153 16.32 8.52 -3.65
N ALA A 154 15.65 7.82 -2.73
CA ALA A 154 15.52 8.26 -1.34
C ALA A 154 16.90 8.39 -0.66
N GLY A 155 17.74 7.37 -0.80
CA GLY A 155 19.10 7.36 -0.24
C GLY A 155 20.00 8.46 -0.80
N GLU A 156 20.01 8.63 -2.12
CA GLU A 156 20.78 9.67 -2.80
C GLU A 156 20.35 11.07 -2.35
N LYS A 157 19.03 11.29 -2.24
CA LYS A 157 18.49 12.57 -1.78
C LYS A 157 18.84 12.86 -0.33
N LEU A 158 18.78 11.85 0.56
CA LEU A 158 19.19 12.05 1.95
C LEU A 158 20.68 12.37 2.06
N VAL A 159 21.54 11.57 1.42
CA VAL A 159 23.01 11.80 1.44
C VAL A 159 23.36 13.19 0.92
N TRP A 160 22.68 13.65 -0.12
CA TRP A 160 22.85 15.03 -0.63
C TRP A 160 22.49 16.10 0.41
N LEU A 161 21.46 15.86 1.23
CA LEU A 161 20.99 16.81 2.27
C LEU A 161 21.85 16.82 3.53
N VAL A 162 22.29 15.64 3.99
CA VAL A 162 23.02 15.50 5.27
C VAL A 162 24.55 15.54 5.10
N GLY A 163 25.03 15.37 3.87
CA GLY A 163 26.46 15.28 3.58
C GLY A 163 27.06 13.89 3.80
N ALA A 164 28.38 13.79 3.60
CA ALA A 164 29.09 12.51 3.59
C ALA A 164 29.31 11.90 4.98
N LYS A 165 29.06 12.65 6.06
CA LYS A 165 29.18 12.17 7.44
C LYS A 165 27.90 12.47 8.19
N ALA A 166 27.12 11.43 8.51
CA ALA A 166 25.83 11.59 9.14
C ALA A 166 25.40 10.35 9.92
N LYS A 167 24.54 10.57 10.92
CA LYS A 167 23.79 9.51 11.62
C LYS A 167 22.34 9.55 11.20
N ILE A 168 21.81 8.42 10.75
CA ILE A 168 20.46 8.34 10.21
C ILE A 168 19.65 7.24 10.87
N ILE A 169 18.32 7.43 10.87
CA ILE A 169 17.34 6.40 11.19
C ILE A 169 16.65 5.99 9.88
N VAL A 170 16.43 4.69 9.71
CA VAL A 170 15.61 4.12 8.63
C VAL A 170 14.32 3.61 9.23
N LEU A 171 13.18 4.02 8.67
CA LEU A 171 11.85 3.49 8.99
C LEU A 171 11.34 2.71 7.80
N SER A 172 10.92 1.48 8.03
CA SER A 172 10.41 0.58 7.01
C SER A 172 9.25 -0.23 7.56
N PHE A 173 8.37 -0.70 6.67
CA PHE A 173 7.20 -1.45 7.07
C PHE A 173 7.58 -2.86 7.57
N ASP A 174 6.95 -3.29 8.67
CA ASP A 174 7.23 -4.58 9.34
C ASP A 174 6.45 -5.73 8.68
N MET A 175 6.73 -5.99 7.42
CA MET A 175 6.14 -7.10 6.69
C MET A 175 7.03 -7.64 5.57
N ASP A 176 6.88 -8.93 5.26
CA ASP A 176 7.48 -9.59 4.09
C ASP A 176 6.75 -9.19 2.78
N ASN A 177 6.56 -7.89 2.52
CA ASN A 177 6.07 -7.45 1.21
C ASN A 177 7.23 -7.04 0.30
N LYS A 178 7.10 -7.34 -0.99
CA LYS A 178 8.17 -7.16 -1.97
C LYS A 178 8.55 -5.69 -2.14
N SER A 179 7.60 -4.77 -2.10
CA SER A 179 7.86 -3.34 -2.27
C SER A 179 8.76 -2.78 -1.15
N SER A 180 8.49 -3.12 0.12
CA SER A 180 9.35 -2.70 1.25
C SER A 180 10.75 -3.29 1.16
N ILE A 181 10.87 -4.59 0.84
CA ILE A 181 12.15 -5.27 0.67
C ILE A 181 12.99 -4.59 -0.42
N GLU A 182 12.39 -4.28 -1.57
CA GLU A 182 13.10 -3.65 -2.68
C GLU A 182 13.49 -2.20 -2.37
N ARG A 183 12.64 -1.43 -1.68
CA ARG A 183 13.00 -0.07 -1.24
C ARG A 183 14.20 -0.08 -0.30
N GLU A 184 14.22 -0.99 0.69
CA GLU A 184 15.38 -1.17 1.56
C GLU A 184 16.63 -1.57 0.79
N ASN A 185 16.55 -2.55 -0.10
CA ASN A 185 17.65 -2.98 -0.93
C ASN A 185 18.27 -1.82 -1.73
N GLY A 186 17.40 -1.02 -2.37
CA GLY A 186 17.84 0.15 -3.12
C GLY A 186 18.50 1.22 -2.22
N LEU A 187 17.93 1.49 -1.06
CA LEU A 187 18.49 2.40 -0.06
C LEU A 187 19.87 1.93 0.39
N TYR A 188 20.02 0.67 0.77
CA TYR A 188 21.29 0.13 1.25
C TYR A 188 22.35 0.09 0.16
N GLU A 189 22.01 -0.07 -1.12
CA GLU A 189 22.96 0.08 -2.22
C GLU A 189 23.63 1.46 -2.27
N VAL A 190 22.92 2.51 -1.85
CA VAL A 190 23.46 3.86 -1.76
C VAL A 190 24.26 4.05 -0.48
N LEU A 191 23.66 3.71 0.67
CA LEU A 191 24.26 3.95 1.98
C LEU A 191 25.57 3.18 2.18
N ASN A 192 25.64 1.93 1.70
CA ASN A 192 26.85 1.10 1.79
C ASN A 192 28.07 1.67 1.03
N LYS A 193 27.86 2.62 0.12
CA LYS A 193 28.93 3.34 -0.58
C LYS A 193 29.44 4.55 0.22
N GLN A 194 28.72 4.95 1.26
CA GLN A 194 29.06 6.11 2.10
C GLN A 194 29.77 5.64 3.36
N LYS A 195 31.10 5.83 3.43
CA LYS A 195 31.95 5.29 4.52
C LYS A 195 31.64 5.87 5.91
N ASP A 196 31.16 7.13 5.94
CA ASP A 196 30.95 7.89 7.17
C ASP A 196 29.46 8.15 7.46
N VAL A 197 28.53 7.49 6.74
CA VAL A 197 27.11 7.49 7.07
C VAL A 197 26.79 6.29 7.93
N GLU A 198 26.39 6.55 9.17
CA GLU A 198 26.03 5.53 10.17
C GLU A 198 24.50 5.35 10.20
N ILE A 199 24.02 4.13 10.02
CA ILE A 199 22.63 3.77 10.33
C ILE A 199 22.55 3.51 11.83
N ALA A 200 22.12 4.52 12.59
CA ALA A 200 22.02 4.45 14.05
C ALA A 200 20.91 3.50 14.50
N ALA A 201 19.81 3.44 13.76
CA ALA A 201 18.69 2.54 14.05
C ALA A 201 17.86 2.24 12.82
N VAL A 202 17.18 1.07 12.85
CA VAL A 202 16.13 0.71 11.90
C VAL A 202 14.84 0.48 12.69
N GLY A 203 13.81 1.27 12.41
CA GLY A 203 12.47 1.12 12.98
C GLY A 203 11.55 0.34 12.05
N ARG A 204 10.81 -0.63 12.59
CA ARG A 204 9.78 -1.38 11.86
C ARG A 204 8.41 -0.84 12.22
N VAL A 205 7.74 -0.21 11.27
CA VAL A 205 6.40 0.36 11.45
C VAL A 205 5.32 -0.62 10.98
N ASN A 206 4.12 -0.48 11.54
CA ASN A 206 2.93 -1.23 11.13
C ASN A 206 1.85 -0.27 10.63
N SER A 207 0.64 -0.75 10.36
CA SER A 207 -0.48 0.07 9.85
C SER A 207 -1.06 1.08 10.86
N SER A 208 -0.47 1.23 12.06
CA SER A 208 -0.91 2.19 13.07
C SER A 208 0.02 3.39 13.15
N ILE A 209 -0.47 4.57 12.79
CA ILE A 209 0.27 5.84 12.94
C ILE A 209 0.64 6.10 14.40
N GLU A 210 -0.26 5.81 15.35
CA GLU A 210 0.01 5.96 16.79
C GLU A 210 1.19 5.09 17.23
N ALA A 211 1.18 3.80 16.88
CA ALA A 211 2.27 2.88 17.23
C ALA A 211 3.59 3.32 16.56
N ALA A 212 3.54 3.75 15.30
CA ALA A 212 4.70 4.28 14.59
C ALA A 212 5.24 5.55 15.28
N GLY A 213 4.36 6.46 15.72
CA GLY A 213 4.74 7.67 16.47
C GLY A 213 5.45 7.36 17.79
N LEU A 214 4.97 6.37 18.55
CA LEU A 214 5.63 5.91 19.79
C LEU A 214 7.02 5.33 19.49
N LEU A 215 7.13 4.48 18.46
CA LEU A 215 8.40 3.90 18.02
C LEU A 215 9.41 4.99 17.62
N VAL A 216 9.01 5.93 16.77
CA VAL A 216 9.89 7.02 16.33
C VAL A 216 10.29 7.89 17.52
N GLY A 217 9.34 8.15 18.43
CA GLY A 217 9.63 8.85 19.68
C GLY A 217 10.75 8.21 20.48
N GLN A 218 10.68 6.90 20.68
CA GLN A 218 11.70 6.13 21.40
C GLN A 218 13.04 6.14 20.66
N LEU A 219 13.02 5.92 19.31
CA LEU A 219 14.23 5.94 18.50
C LEU A 219 14.99 7.27 18.58
N LEU A 220 14.27 8.40 18.63
CA LEU A 220 14.85 9.73 18.78
C LEU A 220 15.40 9.99 20.20
N GLU A 221 14.84 9.36 21.23
CA GLU A 221 15.34 9.43 22.60
C GLU A 221 16.62 8.61 22.79
N ASP A 222 16.67 7.42 22.21
CA ASP A 222 17.80 6.51 22.30
C ASP A 222 18.98 6.94 21.41
N ASN A 223 18.70 7.66 20.32
CA ASN A 223 19.71 8.09 19.35
C ASN A 223 19.77 9.63 19.29
N LYS A 224 20.53 10.22 20.20
CA LYS A 224 20.78 11.66 20.19
C LYS A 224 21.68 12.07 19.03
N SER A 225 21.48 13.28 18.51
CA SER A 225 22.30 13.84 17.42
C SER A 225 22.14 13.09 16.07
N ILE A 226 20.89 12.80 15.70
CA ILE A 226 20.53 12.28 14.39
C ILE A 226 20.51 13.43 13.37
N ASP A 227 21.08 13.20 12.19
CA ASP A 227 21.16 14.16 11.10
C ASP A 227 19.99 13.96 10.10
N GLY A 228 19.49 12.74 9.98
CA GLY A 228 18.41 12.45 9.05
C GLY A 228 17.58 11.20 9.38
N ILE A 229 16.39 11.18 8.80
CA ILE A 229 15.48 10.04 8.82
C ILE A 229 15.06 9.75 7.39
N ILE A 230 15.05 8.49 7.00
CA ILE A 230 14.36 7.98 5.80
C ILE A 230 13.18 7.14 6.26
N ALA A 231 11.97 7.50 5.82
CA ALA A 231 10.79 6.67 5.94
C ALA A 231 10.42 6.11 4.56
N LEU A 232 10.27 4.79 4.45
CA LEU A 232 10.05 4.09 3.19
C LEU A 232 8.56 3.81 2.90
N ASP A 233 7.68 4.41 3.67
CA ASP A 233 6.21 4.36 3.52
C ASP A 233 5.57 5.62 4.15
N SER A 234 4.30 5.89 3.82
CA SER A 234 3.58 7.07 4.30
C SER A 234 3.35 7.07 5.82
N ILE A 235 3.14 5.91 6.44
CA ILE A 235 2.88 5.82 7.90
C ILE A 235 4.12 6.22 8.68
N GLY A 236 5.27 5.66 8.32
CA GLY A 236 6.56 6.04 8.89
C GLY A 236 6.91 7.50 8.62
N SER A 237 6.55 8.01 7.43
CA SER A 237 6.77 9.41 7.04
C SER A 237 6.01 10.39 7.93
N ILE A 238 4.71 10.18 8.10
CA ILE A 238 3.84 11.01 8.94
C ILE A 238 4.30 10.93 10.40
N ALA A 239 4.52 9.73 10.91
CA ALA A 239 4.97 9.51 12.29
C ALA A 239 6.31 10.21 12.58
N ALA A 240 7.26 10.15 11.64
CA ALA A 240 8.54 10.85 11.76
C ALA A 240 8.38 12.38 11.74
N ALA A 241 7.57 12.89 10.82
CA ALA A 241 7.33 14.32 10.68
C ALA A 241 6.68 14.92 11.93
N GLU A 242 5.66 14.26 12.48
CA GLU A 242 5.02 14.67 13.75
C GLU A 242 6.00 14.60 14.94
N ALA A 243 6.78 13.51 15.04
CA ALA A 243 7.74 13.35 16.12
C ALA A 243 8.84 14.43 16.08
N LEU A 244 9.32 14.80 14.89
CA LEU A 244 10.29 15.88 14.68
C LEU A 244 9.68 17.26 15.02
N SER A 245 8.43 17.50 14.61
CA SER A 245 7.72 18.75 14.91
C SER A 245 7.54 18.94 16.41
N ASN A 246 7.02 17.92 17.10
CA ASN A 246 6.77 17.94 18.54
C ASN A 246 8.06 18.18 19.37
N ARG A 247 9.21 17.76 18.86
CA ARG A 247 10.53 17.93 19.49
C ARG A 247 11.30 19.17 19.01
N LYS A 248 10.72 20.00 18.13
CA LYS A 248 11.37 21.17 17.51
C LYS A 248 12.67 20.82 16.77
N LEU A 249 12.66 19.65 16.14
CA LEU A 249 13.74 19.11 15.33
C LEU A 249 13.45 19.23 13.81
N ALA A 250 12.22 19.63 13.42
CA ALA A 250 11.84 19.86 12.04
C ALA A 250 12.84 20.81 11.34
N GLY A 251 13.29 20.44 10.14
CA GLY A 251 14.29 21.14 9.36
C GLY A 251 15.74 20.99 9.86
N LYS A 252 15.97 20.67 11.13
CA LYS A 252 17.31 20.36 11.69
C LYS A 252 17.68 18.92 11.35
N VAL A 253 16.80 17.97 11.67
CA VAL A 253 16.90 16.58 11.19
C VAL A 253 16.23 16.52 9.82
N LYS A 254 16.94 16.02 8.82
CA LYS A 254 16.42 15.92 7.45
C LYS A 254 15.52 14.70 7.33
N LEU A 255 14.31 14.87 6.82
CA LEU A 255 13.35 13.80 6.60
C LEU A 255 13.10 13.59 5.12
N ILE A 256 13.38 12.37 4.64
CA ILE A 256 12.93 11.89 3.34
C ILE A 256 11.74 10.99 3.57
N ALA A 257 10.62 11.34 2.95
CA ALA A 257 9.34 10.64 3.02
C ALA A 257 9.08 9.79 1.77
N PHE A 258 8.10 8.93 1.84
CA PHE A 258 7.60 8.12 0.73
C PHE A 258 6.10 8.35 0.59
N ASP A 259 5.61 8.34 -0.67
CA ASP A 259 4.24 8.66 -1.07
C ASP A 259 3.92 10.17 -1.07
N SER A 260 2.63 10.55 -1.08
CA SER A 260 2.20 11.94 -1.21
C SER A 260 0.75 12.11 -0.70
N THR A 261 0.52 11.75 0.57
CA THR A 261 -0.73 12.10 1.22
C THR A 261 -0.86 13.62 1.34
N LYS A 262 -2.07 14.13 1.50
CA LYS A 262 -2.28 15.58 1.71
C LYS A 262 -1.46 16.11 2.87
N GLU A 263 -1.39 15.33 3.94
CA GLU A 263 -0.62 15.69 5.14
C GLU A 263 0.87 15.77 4.84
N GLU A 264 1.44 14.80 4.11
CA GLU A 264 2.84 14.82 3.69
C GLU A 264 3.15 16.01 2.77
N ILE A 265 2.24 16.36 1.86
CA ILE A 265 2.39 17.53 0.98
C ILE A 265 2.41 18.83 1.79
N GLU A 266 1.53 18.99 2.78
CA GLU A 266 1.53 20.14 3.69
C GLU A 266 2.81 20.19 4.53
N MET A 267 3.32 19.04 4.98
CA MET A 267 4.57 18.96 5.71
C MET A 267 5.80 19.25 4.85
N LEU A 268 5.75 18.95 3.55
CA LEU A 268 6.78 19.34 2.58
C LEU A 268 6.76 20.86 2.35
N ASP A 269 5.59 21.45 2.14
CA ASP A 269 5.43 22.89 1.91
C ASP A 269 5.89 23.72 3.12
N THR A 270 5.64 23.23 4.32
CA THR A 270 6.09 23.86 5.58
C THR A 270 7.55 23.54 5.95
N GLY A 271 8.25 22.69 5.20
CA GLY A 271 9.65 22.34 5.39
C GLY A 271 9.92 21.37 6.55
N ILE A 272 8.90 20.68 7.06
CA ILE A 272 9.05 19.59 8.01
C ILE A 272 9.66 18.37 7.30
N ILE A 273 9.14 18.02 6.13
CA ILE A 273 9.69 17.05 5.18
C ILE A 273 10.57 17.81 4.18
N GLN A 274 11.74 17.29 3.84
CA GLN A 274 12.65 17.92 2.89
C GLN A 274 12.49 17.40 1.47
N ALA A 275 12.10 16.16 1.29
CA ALA A 275 11.74 15.59 0.01
C ALA A 275 10.87 14.34 0.18
N MET A 276 10.10 14.03 -0.85
CA MET A 276 9.27 12.83 -0.95
C MET A 276 9.64 12.05 -2.20
N VAL A 277 9.64 10.72 -2.10
CA VAL A 277 9.67 9.83 -3.27
C VAL A 277 8.22 9.46 -3.59
N VAL A 278 7.70 10.06 -4.65
CA VAL A 278 6.27 9.97 -5.00
C VAL A 278 6.05 8.91 -6.09
N GLN A 279 5.09 8.04 -5.87
CA GLN A 279 4.63 7.02 -6.81
C GLN A 279 3.49 7.55 -7.69
N ASN A 280 3.00 6.73 -8.64
CA ASN A 280 1.85 7.07 -9.48
C ASN A 280 0.71 6.06 -9.29
N PRO A 281 -0.01 6.11 -8.14
CA PRO A 281 -1.06 5.15 -7.81
C PRO A 281 -2.23 5.17 -8.79
N PHE A 282 -2.58 6.33 -9.36
CA PHE A 282 -3.62 6.41 -10.38
C PHE A 282 -3.27 5.56 -11.61
N THR A 283 -2.05 5.71 -12.13
CA THR A 283 -1.59 4.93 -13.29
C THR A 283 -1.54 3.43 -12.96
N ILE A 284 -1.11 3.05 -11.74
CA ILE A 284 -1.08 1.65 -11.30
C ILE A 284 -2.51 1.06 -11.35
N GLY A 285 -3.49 1.75 -10.80
CA GLY A 285 -4.89 1.31 -10.81
C GLY A 285 -5.48 1.21 -12.21
N TYR A 286 -5.27 2.25 -13.03
CA TYR A 286 -5.73 2.30 -14.42
C TYR A 286 -5.15 1.15 -15.26
N MET A 287 -3.82 0.97 -15.21
CA MET A 287 -3.15 -0.10 -15.97
C MET A 287 -3.52 -1.49 -15.47
N GLY A 288 -3.79 -1.65 -14.16
CA GLY A 288 -4.26 -2.92 -13.59
C GLY A 288 -5.54 -3.40 -14.28
N VAL A 289 -6.54 -2.54 -14.40
CA VAL A 289 -7.81 -2.87 -15.09
C VAL A 289 -7.60 -2.99 -16.60
N LYS A 290 -6.86 -2.07 -17.24
CA LYS A 290 -6.57 -2.14 -18.68
C LYS A 290 -5.95 -3.48 -19.06
N ASN A 291 -4.88 -3.90 -18.37
CA ASN A 291 -4.19 -5.14 -18.67
C ASN A 291 -5.04 -6.39 -18.37
N ALA A 292 -5.91 -6.32 -17.34
CA ALA A 292 -6.89 -7.38 -17.11
C ALA A 292 -7.86 -7.52 -18.29
N VAL A 293 -8.34 -6.41 -18.85
CA VAL A 293 -9.20 -6.42 -20.06
C VAL A 293 -8.45 -6.98 -21.27
N GLU A 294 -7.20 -6.61 -21.46
CA GLU A 294 -6.39 -7.14 -22.57
C GLU A 294 -6.19 -8.65 -22.44
N CYS A 295 -5.86 -9.16 -21.24
CA CYS A 295 -5.75 -10.60 -20.96
C CYS A 295 -7.09 -11.34 -21.21
N MET A 296 -8.22 -10.80 -20.72
CA MET A 296 -9.54 -11.39 -20.97
C MET A 296 -9.89 -11.48 -22.46
N ASN A 297 -9.34 -10.58 -23.29
CA ASN A 297 -9.52 -10.56 -24.73
C ASN A 297 -8.44 -11.38 -25.50
N GLY A 298 -7.58 -12.12 -24.78
CA GLY A 298 -6.51 -12.94 -25.38
C GLY A 298 -5.38 -12.11 -26.00
N LYS A 299 -5.25 -10.83 -25.66
CA LYS A 299 -4.16 -9.99 -26.14
C LYS A 299 -2.91 -10.19 -25.28
N PRO A 300 -1.71 -10.11 -25.86
CA PRO A 300 -0.47 -10.16 -25.11
C PRO A 300 -0.31 -8.88 -24.26
N VAL A 301 0.21 -9.04 -23.05
CA VAL A 301 0.59 -7.94 -22.15
C VAL A 301 2.07 -8.08 -21.77
N GLU A 302 2.72 -6.94 -21.51
CA GLU A 302 4.07 -6.94 -20.96
C GLU A 302 4.08 -7.55 -19.56
N LYS A 303 5.04 -8.47 -19.31
CA LYS A 303 5.12 -9.19 -18.02
C LYS A 303 5.36 -8.25 -16.84
N TYR A 304 6.19 -7.22 -17.01
CA TYR A 304 6.51 -6.21 -16.01
C TYR A 304 6.33 -4.81 -16.57
N ASN A 305 5.51 -4.00 -15.92
CA ASN A 305 5.25 -2.61 -16.27
C ASN A 305 5.58 -1.73 -15.07
N TYR A 306 6.73 -1.08 -15.13
CA TYR A 306 7.14 -0.17 -14.06
C TYR A 306 6.64 1.24 -14.31
N THR A 307 5.96 1.82 -13.31
CA THR A 307 5.60 3.23 -13.29
C THR A 307 6.76 4.06 -12.73
N GLU A 308 6.95 5.26 -13.28
CA GLU A 308 8.00 6.18 -12.81
C GLU A 308 7.72 6.64 -11.38
N THR A 309 8.78 6.77 -10.58
CA THR A 309 8.78 7.48 -9.31
C THR A 309 9.53 8.80 -9.43
N LYS A 310 9.11 9.84 -8.70
CA LYS A 310 9.74 11.15 -8.72
C LYS A 310 10.14 11.60 -7.33
N VAL A 311 11.35 12.18 -7.22
CA VAL A 311 11.75 12.91 -6.01
C VAL A 311 11.20 14.33 -6.11
N ILE A 312 10.30 14.64 -5.18
CA ILE A 312 9.66 15.96 -5.08
C ILE A 312 10.13 16.65 -3.80
N ASP A 313 10.53 17.91 -3.92
CA ASP A 313 10.94 18.78 -2.83
C ASP A 313 10.35 20.20 -3.02
N ALA A 314 10.62 21.10 -2.08
CA ALA A 314 10.08 22.47 -2.11
C ALA A 314 10.49 23.26 -3.37
N THR A 315 11.55 22.87 -4.08
CA THR A 315 12.02 23.59 -5.28
C THR A 315 11.26 23.18 -6.55
N ASN A 316 10.68 21.98 -6.55
CA ASN A 316 10.03 21.44 -7.74
C ASN A 316 8.55 21.05 -7.55
N MET A 317 8.01 21.09 -6.32
CA MET A 317 6.63 20.68 -6.05
C MET A 317 5.57 21.48 -6.82
N TYR A 318 5.87 22.71 -7.19
CA TYR A 318 4.96 23.60 -7.93
C TYR A 318 5.09 23.49 -9.47
N LEU A 319 6.00 22.64 -9.98
CA LEU A 319 6.04 22.37 -11.42
C LEU A 319 4.76 21.65 -11.85
N GLN A 320 4.19 22.04 -13.00
CA GLN A 320 2.90 21.54 -13.48
C GLN A 320 2.84 19.99 -13.56
N GLU A 321 3.93 19.35 -13.97
CA GLU A 321 4.02 17.89 -14.04
C GLU A 321 3.99 17.21 -12.68
N ASN A 322 4.57 17.86 -11.63
CA ASN A 322 4.58 17.35 -10.27
C ASN A 322 3.25 17.65 -9.57
N GLN A 323 2.64 18.80 -9.85
CA GLN A 323 1.30 19.13 -9.36
C GLN A 323 0.26 18.10 -9.83
N LYS A 324 0.34 17.62 -11.08
CA LYS A 324 -0.54 16.56 -11.59
C LYS A 324 -0.34 15.22 -10.87
N LEU A 325 0.88 14.95 -10.39
CA LEU A 325 1.20 13.75 -9.64
C LEU A 325 0.74 13.86 -8.18
N LEU A 326 0.99 15.02 -7.55
CA LEU A 326 0.60 15.29 -6.16
C LEU A 326 -0.93 15.46 -6.01
N PHE A 327 -1.58 16.06 -7.00
CA PHE A 327 -3.03 16.36 -6.98
C PHE A 327 -3.68 15.87 -8.27
N PRO A 328 -3.80 14.55 -8.48
CA PRO A 328 -4.31 13.99 -9.74
C PRO A 328 -5.75 14.42 -10.09
N PHE A 329 -6.45 15.09 -9.17
CA PHE A 329 -7.87 15.49 -9.29
C PHE A 329 -8.15 16.96 -9.01
N ALA A 330 -7.10 17.77 -8.84
CA ALA A 330 -7.29 19.23 -8.82
C ALA A 330 -7.54 19.72 -10.25
N ASN A 331 -8.81 20.07 -10.54
CA ASN A 331 -9.22 20.76 -11.77
C ASN A 331 -8.93 22.25 -11.66
#